data_d9f50eac3d465284f77bfaa1dd564677
#
_entry.id   d9f50eac3d465284f77bfaa1dd564677
#
_cell.length_a   1.000
_cell.length_b   1.000
_cell.length_c   1.000
_cell.angle_alpha   90.00
_cell.angle_beta   90.00
_cell.angle_gamma   90.00
#
_symmetry.space_group_name_H-M   'P 1'
#
loop_
_entity.id
_entity.type
_entity.pdbx_description
1 polymer ?
#
loop_
_entity_poly.entity_id
_entity_poly.type
_entity_poly.pdbx_seq_one_letter_code
_entity_poly.pdbx_strand_id
1 'polypeptide(L)'
;MRVVAIGGGTGLSTLLRGLRRHVAVPGQPTAAEDAPIGDLAAVVTVTDDGGSSGRLREEFNMLPPGDLRNCMVALSEEEDLLTQLFGHRFRSGGEIKGHNFGNLFVAALTEITGDFGHAIQLASKILATRGRIYPVTTANLTLVARMDDGSTVRGETRISASRKRIVELMLDPPVAEPLPETLEAIRRADLISVGPGSLYTSLITNLLVKGIPEALAAASGVRVFVCNLMTQANESLGLTASQHIERIYEHTKEPIFDYAVVNTGPVSAEMLLRYAAEGAVPIPADVERIEAMGIRCVAGNFLSEGNVLRHAPERVAGALLELGRLSRPVAAGR
;
A
#
# COMPACT_ATOMS: atom_id res chain seq x y z
N MET A 1 -11.20 16.73 -3.07
CA MET A 1 -10.60 16.26 -1.78
C MET A 1 -9.15 15.88 -1.98
N ARG A 2 -8.35 15.91 -0.91
CA ARG A 2 -6.98 15.40 -0.85
C ARG A 2 -7.01 13.98 -0.30
N VAL A 3 -6.48 13.03 -1.06
CA VAL A 3 -6.51 11.61 -0.71
C VAL A 3 -5.09 11.11 -0.53
N VAL A 4 -4.84 10.38 0.55
CA VAL A 4 -3.58 9.69 0.80
C VAL A 4 -3.85 8.19 0.91
N ALA A 5 -3.11 7.39 0.14
CA ALA A 5 -3.17 5.93 0.20
C ALA A 5 -1.82 5.38 0.70
N ILE A 6 -1.83 4.64 1.81
CA ILE A 6 -0.63 4.11 2.49
C ILE A 6 -0.57 2.60 2.31
N GLY A 7 0.58 2.07 1.88
CA GLY A 7 0.75 0.63 1.74
C GLY A 7 1.99 0.24 0.96
N GLY A 8 1.90 -0.85 0.23
CA GLY A 8 2.96 -1.40 -0.64
C GLY A 8 2.42 -2.49 -1.54
N GLY A 9 3.32 -3.03 -2.37
CA GLY A 9 3.02 -4.16 -3.23
C GLY A 9 1.91 -3.93 -4.25
N THR A 10 1.31 -5.05 -4.66
CA THR A 10 0.22 -5.07 -5.65
C THR A 10 -1.11 -4.59 -5.08
N GLY A 11 -1.30 -4.62 -3.76
CA GLY A 11 -2.53 -4.17 -3.11
C GLY A 11 -2.73 -2.67 -3.30
N LEU A 12 -1.74 -1.87 -2.90
CA LEU A 12 -1.76 -0.42 -3.05
C LEU A 12 -1.90 -0.01 -4.52
N SER A 13 -1.09 -0.59 -5.43
CA SER A 13 -1.17 -0.25 -6.86
C SER A 13 -2.55 -0.58 -7.46
N THR A 14 -3.22 -1.63 -7.00
CA THR A 14 -4.59 -1.95 -7.41
C THR A 14 -5.59 -0.87 -6.95
N LEU A 15 -5.49 -0.40 -5.71
CA LEU A 15 -6.32 0.70 -5.21
C LEU A 15 -6.08 2.00 -5.98
N LEU A 16 -4.81 2.33 -6.23
CA LEU A 16 -4.43 3.54 -6.97
C LEU A 16 -4.99 3.58 -8.39
N ARG A 17 -5.13 2.44 -9.07
CA ARG A 17 -5.81 2.34 -10.38
C ARG A 17 -7.26 2.83 -10.31
N GLY A 18 -7.98 2.44 -9.26
CA GLY A 18 -9.35 2.92 -9.05
C GLY A 18 -9.38 4.41 -8.73
N LEU A 19 -8.59 4.86 -7.77
CA LEU A 19 -8.56 6.27 -7.34
C LEU A 19 -8.14 7.23 -8.46
N ARG A 20 -7.17 6.84 -9.30
CA ARG A 20 -6.68 7.65 -10.43
C ARG A 20 -7.81 8.14 -11.35
N ARG A 21 -8.83 7.33 -11.59
CA ARG A 21 -9.95 7.67 -12.46
C ARG A 21 -10.78 8.85 -11.95
N HIS A 22 -10.68 9.11 -10.66
CA HIS A 22 -11.39 10.18 -9.98
C HIS A 22 -10.51 11.42 -9.70
N VAL A 23 -9.29 11.45 -10.22
CA VAL A 23 -8.38 12.59 -10.11
C VAL A 23 -8.72 13.62 -11.18
N ALA A 24 -8.91 14.88 -10.78
CA ALA A 24 -9.14 15.99 -11.70
C ALA A 24 -7.97 16.17 -12.65
N VAL A 25 -8.27 16.32 -13.95
CA VAL A 25 -7.27 16.57 -14.99
C VAL A 25 -7.20 18.08 -15.23
N PRO A 26 -6.02 18.70 -15.09
CA PRO A 26 -5.86 20.12 -15.37
C PRO A 26 -6.31 20.47 -16.80
N GLY A 27 -7.17 21.49 -16.94
CA GLY A 27 -7.64 21.96 -18.24
C GLY A 27 -8.82 21.17 -18.85
N GLN A 28 -9.30 20.11 -18.20
CA GLN A 28 -10.53 19.45 -18.60
C GLN A 28 -11.67 19.91 -17.67
N PRO A 29 -12.79 20.44 -18.21
CA PRO A 29 -13.96 20.75 -17.40
C PRO A 29 -14.62 19.42 -16.98
N THR A 30 -14.28 18.95 -15.82
CA THR A 30 -14.94 17.81 -15.16
C THR A 30 -15.89 18.36 -14.11
N ALA A 31 -17.12 17.86 -14.07
CA ALA A 31 -17.99 18.13 -12.94
C ALA A 31 -17.31 17.68 -11.65
N ALA A 32 -17.41 18.45 -10.57
CA ALA A 32 -16.79 18.10 -9.30
C ALA A 32 -17.25 16.74 -8.74
N GLU A 33 -18.37 16.23 -9.23
CA GLU A 33 -18.92 14.91 -8.93
C GLU A 33 -18.13 13.79 -9.63
N ASP A 34 -17.62 14.03 -10.85
CA ASP A 34 -16.90 13.04 -11.66
C ASP A 34 -15.41 12.95 -11.27
N ALA A 35 -14.81 14.05 -10.81
CA ALA A 35 -13.41 14.11 -10.39
C ALA A 35 -13.25 14.72 -8.99
N PRO A 36 -13.68 14.03 -7.92
CA PRO A 36 -13.70 14.57 -6.57
C PRO A 36 -12.29 14.68 -5.95
N ILE A 37 -11.27 14.03 -6.54
CA ILE A 37 -9.90 14.07 -6.04
C ILE A 37 -9.14 15.22 -6.72
N GLY A 38 -8.82 16.25 -5.95
CA GLY A 38 -7.96 17.35 -6.42
C GLY A 38 -6.47 17.09 -6.18
N ASP A 39 -6.15 16.19 -5.25
CA ASP A 39 -4.79 15.82 -4.90
C ASP A 39 -4.76 14.37 -4.41
N LEU A 40 -3.97 13.52 -5.07
CA LEU A 40 -3.76 12.12 -4.73
C LEU A 40 -2.30 11.89 -4.38
N ALA A 41 -2.03 11.29 -3.23
CA ALA A 41 -0.69 10.88 -2.83
C ALA A 41 -0.67 9.41 -2.40
N ALA A 42 0.37 8.69 -2.81
CA ALA A 42 0.69 7.35 -2.34
C ALA A 42 1.90 7.41 -1.41
N VAL A 43 1.78 6.82 -0.22
CA VAL A 43 2.89 6.60 0.72
C VAL A 43 3.26 5.12 0.67
N VAL A 44 4.50 4.85 0.30
CA VAL A 44 4.92 3.51 -0.13
C VAL A 44 6.07 3.01 0.72
N THR A 45 5.98 1.76 1.16
CA THR A 45 7.08 1.08 1.89
C THR A 45 8.34 0.92 1.03
N VAL A 46 9.51 0.87 1.68
CA VAL A 46 10.84 0.79 1.05
C VAL A 46 11.69 -0.34 1.66
N THR A 47 11.08 -1.46 2.01
CA THR A 47 11.77 -2.57 2.69
C THR A 47 11.93 -3.82 1.84
N ASP A 48 11.41 -3.83 0.57
CA ASP A 48 11.52 -4.96 -0.36
C ASP A 48 13.01 -5.33 -0.60
N ASP A 49 13.39 -6.53 -0.23
CA ASP A 49 14.72 -7.09 -0.45
C ASP A 49 14.72 -8.28 -1.42
N GLY A 50 13.62 -8.45 -2.15
CA GLY A 50 13.41 -9.56 -3.06
C GLY A 50 13.83 -9.28 -4.51
N GLY A 51 14.21 -10.33 -5.22
CA GLY A 51 14.39 -10.35 -6.67
C GLY A 51 15.24 -9.22 -7.26
N SER A 52 14.68 -8.44 -8.18
CA SER A 52 15.37 -7.32 -8.83
C SER A 52 15.58 -6.13 -7.88
N SER A 53 14.63 -5.85 -6.99
CA SER A 53 14.73 -4.74 -6.04
C SER A 53 15.86 -4.97 -5.05
N GLY A 54 15.96 -6.18 -4.48
CA GLY A 54 17.01 -6.51 -3.52
C GLY A 54 18.42 -6.42 -4.14
N ARG A 55 18.60 -6.95 -5.37
CA ARG A 55 19.88 -6.87 -6.06
C ARG A 55 20.32 -5.43 -6.32
N LEU A 56 19.42 -4.57 -6.82
CA LEU A 56 19.71 -3.16 -7.07
C LEU A 56 19.99 -2.41 -5.77
N ARG A 57 19.27 -2.75 -4.71
CA ARG A 57 19.52 -2.19 -3.39
C ARG A 57 20.93 -2.47 -2.89
N GLU A 58 21.42 -3.70 -3.07
CA GLU A 58 22.77 -4.11 -2.66
C GLU A 58 23.84 -3.51 -3.59
N GLU A 59 23.64 -3.57 -4.91
CA GLU A 59 24.65 -3.17 -5.90
C GLU A 59 24.82 -1.65 -5.97
N PHE A 60 23.72 -0.87 -5.92
CA PHE A 60 23.75 0.58 -6.04
C PHE A 60 23.58 1.30 -4.69
N ASN A 61 23.50 0.58 -3.58
CA ASN A 61 23.23 1.14 -2.25
C ASN A 61 22.02 2.12 -2.26
N MET A 62 20.94 1.74 -2.96
CA MET A 62 19.75 2.53 -3.15
C MET A 62 18.55 1.90 -2.44
N LEU A 63 17.44 2.65 -2.31
CA LEU A 63 16.19 2.10 -1.83
C LEU A 63 15.56 1.17 -2.89
N PRO A 64 14.82 0.12 -2.47
CA PRO A 64 14.18 -0.81 -3.39
C PRO A 64 13.08 -0.12 -4.21
N PRO A 65 13.19 -0.13 -5.56
CA PRO A 65 12.27 0.62 -6.41
C PRO A 65 10.94 -0.10 -6.72
N GLY A 66 10.81 -1.39 -6.37
CA GLY A 66 9.74 -2.27 -6.87
C GLY A 66 8.33 -1.75 -6.61
N ASP A 67 8.01 -1.43 -5.37
CA ASP A 67 6.68 -0.98 -4.96
C ASP A 67 6.35 0.44 -5.47
N LEU A 68 7.34 1.35 -5.40
CA LEU A 68 7.19 2.69 -5.96
C LEU A 68 6.94 2.65 -7.46
N ARG A 69 7.69 1.81 -8.20
CA ARG A 69 7.48 1.57 -9.62
C ARG A 69 6.07 1.05 -9.92
N ASN A 70 5.55 0.10 -9.13
CA ASN A 70 4.18 -0.41 -9.29
C ASN A 70 3.15 0.71 -9.11
N CYS A 71 3.37 1.62 -8.15
CA CYS A 71 2.51 2.78 -7.94
C CYS A 71 2.60 3.79 -9.09
N MET A 72 3.81 4.03 -9.64
CA MET A 72 3.99 4.90 -10.81
C MET A 72 3.19 4.41 -12.02
N VAL A 73 3.30 3.12 -12.33
CA VAL A 73 2.54 2.51 -13.45
C VAL A 73 1.03 2.62 -13.20
N ALA A 74 0.58 2.33 -11.97
CA ALA A 74 -0.83 2.41 -11.62
C ALA A 74 -1.40 3.83 -11.71
N LEU A 75 -0.58 4.86 -11.53
CA LEU A 75 -0.99 6.27 -11.61
C LEU A 75 -0.73 6.91 -12.97
N SER A 76 -0.03 6.26 -13.90
CA SER A 76 0.28 6.81 -15.22
C SER A 76 -0.93 6.76 -16.15
N GLU A 77 -0.97 7.66 -17.14
CA GLU A 77 -2.05 7.72 -18.12
C GLU A 77 -2.03 6.52 -19.07
N GLU A 78 -0.85 6.16 -19.57
CA GLU A 78 -0.60 5.04 -20.49
C GLU A 78 -0.35 3.73 -19.74
N GLU A 79 -1.29 3.33 -18.87
CA GLU A 79 -1.11 2.22 -17.94
C GLU A 79 -0.78 0.90 -18.66
N ASP A 80 -1.47 0.55 -19.73
CA ASP A 80 -1.31 -0.74 -20.40
C ASP A 80 0.08 -0.89 -21.02
N LEU A 81 0.55 0.13 -21.74
CA LEU A 81 1.89 0.15 -22.33
C LEU A 81 2.98 0.15 -21.26
N LEU A 82 2.82 0.98 -20.24
CA LEU A 82 3.79 1.09 -19.15
C LEU A 82 3.78 -0.16 -18.28
N THR A 83 2.64 -0.83 -18.09
CA THR A 83 2.59 -2.12 -17.40
C THR A 83 3.43 -3.17 -18.13
N GLN A 84 3.36 -3.23 -19.45
CA GLN A 84 4.17 -4.16 -20.25
C GLN A 84 5.65 -3.79 -20.20
N LEU A 85 6.00 -2.52 -20.44
CA LEU A 85 7.38 -2.06 -20.48
C LEU A 85 8.05 -2.13 -19.08
N PHE A 86 7.42 -1.55 -18.06
CA PHE A 86 7.96 -1.50 -16.70
C PHE A 86 7.84 -2.83 -15.97
N GLY A 87 6.92 -3.69 -16.40
CA GLY A 87 6.80 -5.07 -15.96
C GLY A 87 7.80 -6.01 -16.63
N HIS A 88 8.42 -5.58 -17.76
CA HIS A 88 9.32 -6.44 -18.52
C HIS A 88 10.52 -6.88 -17.67
N ARG A 89 10.73 -8.20 -17.61
CA ARG A 89 11.86 -8.82 -16.92
C ARG A 89 12.79 -9.47 -17.95
N PHE A 90 14.04 -9.05 -17.95
CA PHE A 90 15.04 -9.58 -18.87
C PHE A 90 15.27 -11.07 -18.61
N ARG A 91 15.08 -11.90 -19.66
CA ARG A 91 15.24 -13.36 -19.58
C ARG A 91 16.66 -13.82 -19.91
N SER A 92 17.45 -12.96 -20.54
CA SER A 92 18.85 -13.17 -20.97
C SER A 92 19.61 -11.86 -20.84
N GLY A 93 20.92 -11.86 -21.11
CA GLY A 93 21.74 -10.65 -21.12
C GLY A 93 22.72 -10.55 -19.94
N GLY A 94 23.27 -11.68 -19.48
CA GLY A 94 24.30 -11.70 -18.43
C GLY A 94 23.79 -11.09 -17.12
N GLU A 95 24.40 -10.02 -16.64
CA GLU A 95 24.11 -9.38 -15.37
C GLU A 95 22.72 -8.76 -15.29
N ILE A 96 22.18 -8.26 -16.42
CA ILE A 96 20.79 -7.72 -16.42
C ILE A 96 19.71 -8.80 -16.36
N LYS A 97 20.09 -10.09 -16.52
CA LYS A 97 19.12 -11.20 -16.45
C LYS A 97 18.37 -11.20 -15.12
N GLY A 98 17.04 -11.24 -15.22
CA GLY A 98 16.16 -11.25 -14.06
C GLY A 98 15.88 -9.85 -13.48
N HIS A 99 16.57 -8.80 -13.96
CA HIS A 99 16.18 -7.44 -13.61
C HIS A 99 14.89 -7.04 -14.32
N ASN A 100 14.15 -6.17 -13.67
CA ASN A 100 12.95 -5.55 -14.21
C ASN A 100 13.33 -4.21 -14.84
N PHE A 101 12.86 -3.92 -16.07
CA PHE A 101 13.17 -2.66 -16.76
C PHE A 101 12.82 -1.43 -15.93
N GLY A 102 11.63 -1.39 -15.35
CA GLY A 102 11.21 -0.21 -14.56
C GLY A 102 12.07 -0.02 -13.30
N ASN A 103 12.60 -1.10 -12.71
CA ASN A 103 13.54 -0.98 -11.59
C ASN A 103 14.88 -0.39 -12.04
N LEU A 104 15.38 -0.82 -13.21
CA LEU A 104 16.60 -0.24 -13.81
C LEU A 104 16.41 1.24 -14.20
N PHE A 105 15.23 1.60 -14.69
CA PHE A 105 14.89 2.99 -14.99
C PHE A 105 14.97 3.88 -13.74
N VAL A 106 14.39 3.43 -12.61
CA VAL A 106 14.49 4.17 -11.34
C VAL A 106 15.93 4.22 -10.82
N ALA A 107 16.69 3.12 -10.96
CA ALA A 107 18.11 3.09 -10.57
C ALA A 107 18.91 4.12 -11.37
N ALA A 108 18.76 4.16 -12.69
CA ALA A 108 19.43 5.14 -13.53
C ALA A 108 19.08 6.60 -13.15
N LEU A 109 17.81 6.88 -12.85
CA LEU A 109 17.42 8.20 -12.37
C LEU A 109 18.01 8.54 -11.02
N THR A 110 18.16 7.54 -10.13
CA THR A 110 18.80 7.73 -8.82
C THR A 110 20.27 8.08 -8.96
N GLU A 111 21.00 7.44 -9.88
CA GLU A 111 22.39 7.80 -10.17
C GLU A 111 22.51 9.21 -10.78
N ILE A 112 21.63 9.57 -11.72
CA ILE A 112 21.63 10.89 -12.38
C ILE A 112 21.36 12.01 -11.39
N THR A 113 20.40 11.81 -10.47
CA THR A 113 19.96 12.84 -9.51
C THR A 113 20.77 12.87 -8.22
N GLY A 114 21.45 11.76 -7.88
CA GLY A 114 22.13 11.58 -6.60
C GLY A 114 21.19 11.47 -5.39
N ASP A 115 19.87 11.51 -5.61
CA ASP A 115 18.84 11.46 -4.55
C ASP A 115 17.65 10.61 -4.99
N PHE A 116 17.30 9.61 -4.20
CA PHE A 116 16.22 8.68 -4.53
C PHE A 116 14.84 9.35 -4.55
N GLY A 117 14.55 10.23 -3.61
CA GLY A 117 13.28 10.97 -3.56
C GLY A 117 13.10 11.84 -4.81
N HIS A 118 14.15 12.55 -5.20
CA HIS A 118 14.16 13.35 -6.44
C HIS A 118 14.04 12.45 -7.68
N ALA A 119 14.68 11.29 -7.73
CA ALA A 119 14.52 10.32 -8.81
C ALA A 119 13.05 9.86 -8.97
N ILE A 120 12.35 9.58 -7.86
CA ILE A 120 10.92 9.22 -7.87
C ILE A 120 10.06 10.37 -8.41
N GLN A 121 10.33 11.61 -8.00
CA GLN A 121 9.60 12.77 -8.52
C GLN A 121 9.83 12.99 -10.02
N LEU A 122 11.07 12.82 -10.49
CA LEU A 122 11.40 12.93 -11.90
C LEU A 122 10.77 11.81 -12.72
N ALA A 123 10.82 10.56 -12.23
CA ALA A 123 10.14 9.42 -12.84
C ALA A 123 8.63 9.67 -12.97
N SER A 124 7.99 10.20 -11.92
CA SER A 124 6.56 10.53 -11.92
C SER A 124 6.21 11.58 -12.98
N LYS A 125 7.08 12.58 -13.19
CA LYS A 125 6.90 13.58 -14.26
C LYS A 125 7.04 12.96 -15.65
N ILE A 126 8.07 12.14 -15.88
CA ILE A 126 8.31 11.45 -17.16
C ILE A 126 7.12 10.55 -17.53
N LEU A 127 6.54 9.86 -16.53
CA LEU A 127 5.43 8.94 -16.69
C LEU A 127 4.05 9.62 -16.65
N ALA A 128 3.99 10.94 -16.53
CA ALA A 128 2.75 11.71 -16.43
C ALA A 128 1.76 11.12 -15.39
N THR A 129 2.24 10.85 -14.16
CA THR A 129 1.40 10.23 -13.14
C THR A 129 0.33 11.20 -12.62
N ARG A 130 -0.90 10.70 -12.47
CA ARG A 130 -2.03 11.42 -11.87
C ARG A 130 -2.01 11.31 -10.35
N GLY A 131 -0.93 11.74 -9.72
CA GLY A 131 -0.73 11.69 -8.28
C GLY A 131 0.73 11.75 -7.91
N ARG A 132 0.99 11.98 -6.63
CA ARG A 132 2.33 12.05 -6.05
C ARG A 132 2.67 10.73 -5.38
N ILE A 133 3.93 10.33 -5.44
CA ILE A 133 4.40 9.09 -4.83
C ILE A 133 5.55 9.46 -3.90
N TYR A 134 5.39 9.08 -2.64
CA TYR A 134 6.37 9.32 -1.60
C TYR A 134 6.83 7.99 -1.01
N PRO A 135 8.14 7.70 -0.99
CA PRO A 135 8.64 6.68 -0.08
C PRO A 135 8.33 7.10 1.36
N VAL A 136 7.94 6.16 2.21
CA VAL A 136 7.63 6.48 3.61
C VAL A 136 8.83 7.10 4.33
N THR A 137 10.03 6.67 3.96
CA THR A 137 11.33 7.19 4.42
C THR A 137 12.37 7.03 3.33
N THR A 138 13.46 7.80 3.38
CA THR A 138 14.65 7.60 2.56
C THR A 138 15.77 6.85 3.29
N ALA A 139 15.54 6.41 4.52
CA ALA A 139 16.49 5.58 5.24
C ALA A 139 16.54 4.16 4.66
N ASN A 140 17.73 3.60 4.55
CA ASN A 140 17.92 2.22 4.14
C ASN A 140 17.59 1.28 5.31
N LEU A 141 16.40 0.67 5.25
CA LEU A 141 15.82 -0.12 6.34
C LEU A 141 15.83 -1.62 6.04
N THR A 142 16.03 -2.42 7.07
CA THR A 142 15.80 -3.87 7.04
C THR A 142 14.66 -4.22 8.00
N LEU A 143 13.72 -5.04 7.56
CA LEU A 143 12.71 -5.61 8.45
C LEU A 143 13.30 -6.66 9.36
N VAL A 144 12.88 -6.64 10.62
CA VAL A 144 13.24 -7.63 11.63
C VAL A 144 11.97 -8.12 12.31
N ALA A 145 11.71 -9.41 12.28
CA ALA A 145 10.55 -10.01 12.91
C ALA A 145 10.97 -10.90 14.09
N ARG A 146 10.33 -10.75 15.24
CA ARG A 146 10.37 -11.71 16.33
C ARG A 146 9.26 -12.73 16.12
N MET A 147 9.62 -14.00 16.10
CA MET A 147 8.70 -15.10 15.86
C MET A 147 8.16 -15.69 17.17
N ASP A 148 7.10 -16.50 17.09
CA ASP A 148 6.42 -17.11 18.23
C ASP A 148 7.27 -18.15 19.00
N ASP A 149 8.33 -18.67 18.39
CA ASP A 149 9.32 -19.52 19.07
C ASP A 149 10.48 -18.73 19.72
N GLY A 150 10.39 -17.39 19.71
CA GLY A 150 11.41 -16.49 20.24
C GLY A 150 12.57 -16.20 19.29
N SER A 151 12.64 -16.85 18.12
CA SER A 151 13.68 -16.56 17.13
C SER A 151 13.46 -15.23 16.44
N THR A 152 14.55 -14.66 15.90
CA THR A 152 14.52 -13.42 15.12
C THR A 152 14.87 -13.72 13.66
N VAL A 153 14.05 -13.19 12.73
CA VAL A 153 14.25 -13.28 11.29
C VAL A 153 14.46 -11.88 10.72
N ARG A 154 15.46 -11.72 9.85
CA ARG A 154 15.83 -10.44 9.22
C ARG A 154 15.62 -10.50 7.71
N GLY A 155 15.05 -9.46 7.15
CA GLY A 155 14.76 -9.29 5.72
C GLY A 155 13.34 -9.75 5.36
N GLU A 156 12.69 -8.94 4.50
CA GLU A 156 11.30 -9.16 4.08
C GLU A 156 11.10 -10.52 3.43
N THR A 157 11.96 -10.88 2.49
CA THR A 157 11.89 -12.17 1.77
C THR A 157 11.98 -13.35 2.73
N ARG A 158 12.85 -13.27 3.74
CA ARG A 158 13.01 -14.35 4.74
C ARG A 158 11.83 -14.40 5.70
N ILE A 159 11.30 -13.24 6.09
CA ILE A 159 10.11 -13.14 6.94
C ILE A 159 8.92 -13.78 6.23
N SER A 160 8.67 -13.38 4.97
CA SER A 160 7.59 -13.91 4.14
C SER A 160 7.76 -15.41 3.80
N ALA A 161 8.98 -15.92 3.77
CA ALA A 161 9.24 -17.36 3.58
C ALA A 161 9.16 -18.19 4.87
N SER A 162 9.11 -17.55 6.04
CA SER A 162 9.04 -18.22 7.34
C SER A 162 7.67 -18.90 7.52
N ARG A 163 7.66 -20.09 8.12
CA ARG A 163 6.41 -20.76 8.53
C ARG A 163 5.99 -20.47 9.97
N LYS A 164 6.74 -19.60 10.66
CA LYS A 164 6.50 -19.21 12.04
C LYS A 164 5.61 -17.98 12.08
N ARG A 165 4.82 -17.84 13.13
CA ARG A 165 3.96 -16.68 13.31
C ARG A 165 4.78 -15.47 13.77
N ILE A 166 4.55 -14.34 13.14
CA ILE A 166 5.14 -13.06 13.55
C ILE A 166 4.44 -12.59 14.82
N VAL A 167 5.22 -12.31 15.87
CA VAL A 167 4.76 -11.73 17.13
C VAL A 167 4.97 -10.23 17.15
N GLU A 168 6.10 -9.78 16.62
CA GLU A 168 6.48 -8.37 16.60
C GLU A 168 7.32 -8.07 15.37
N LEU A 169 7.03 -6.96 14.70
CA LEU A 169 7.82 -6.45 13.58
C LEU A 169 8.56 -5.18 14.03
N MET A 170 9.79 -5.07 13.62
CA MET A 170 10.69 -3.98 13.96
C MET A 170 11.45 -3.51 12.71
N LEU A 171 12.00 -2.30 12.76
CA LEU A 171 12.92 -1.76 11.77
C LEU A 171 14.37 -1.83 12.26
N ASP A 172 15.30 -2.00 11.33
CA ASP A 172 16.72 -1.83 11.59
C ASP A 172 17.35 -0.90 10.54
N PRO A 173 17.79 0.31 10.92
CA PRO A 173 17.83 0.85 12.29
C PRO A 173 16.43 1.08 12.89
N PRO A 174 16.31 1.05 14.23
CA PRO A 174 15.01 1.08 14.91
C PRO A 174 14.27 2.43 14.82
N VAL A 175 14.97 3.47 14.42
CA VAL A 175 14.40 4.80 14.20
C VAL A 175 14.68 5.23 12.76
N ALA A 176 13.60 5.45 12.02
CA ALA A 176 13.64 5.99 10.68
C ALA A 176 12.82 7.28 10.63
N GLU A 177 13.41 8.34 10.14
CA GLU A 177 12.68 9.60 9.93
C GLU A 177 11.88 9.51 8.62
N PRO A 178 10.61 9.91 8.62
CA PRO A 178 9.80 9.95 7.41
C PRO A 178 10.22 11.09 6.49
N LEU A 179 9.83 11.00 5.22
CA LEU A 179 9.90 12.19 4.36
C LEU A 179 8.99 13.30 4.93
N PRO A 180 9.46 14.55 5.00
CA PRO A 180 8.61 15.67 5.44
C PRO A 180 7.31 15.80 4.63
N GLU A 181 7.39 15.58 3.31
CA GLU A 181 6.26 15.60 2.39
C GLU A 181 5.23 14.52 2.70
N THR A 182 5.67 13.36 3.22
CA THR A 182 4.77 12.27 3.65
C THR A 182 3.94 12.71 4.85
N LEU A 183 4.58 13.29 5.88
CA LEU A 183 3.85 13.80 7.05
C LEU A 183 2.90 14.94 6.69
N GLU A 184 3.34 15.85 5.82
CA GLU A 184 2.51 16.96 5.37
C GLU A 184 1.29 16.45 4.57
N ALA A 185 1.47 15.47 3.68
CA ALA A 185 0.38 14.86 2.95
C ALA A 185 -0.66 14.23 3.90
N ILE A 186 -0.22 13.47 4.91
CA ILE A 186 -1.09 12.83 5.91
C ILE A 186 -1.86 13.89 6.70
N ARG A 187 -1.18 14.93 7.23
CA ARG A 187 -1.82 15.98 8.04
C ARG A 187 -2.89 16.75 7.27
N ARG A 188 -2.69 16.94 5.97
CA ARG A 188 -3.60 17.71 5.10
C ARG A 188 -4.66 16.87 4.41
N ALA A 189 -4.60 15.58 4.51
CA ALA A 189 -5.54 14.69 3.84
C ALA A 189 -6.97 14.91 4.35
N ASP A 190 -7.93 14.82 3.42
CA ASP A 190 -9.37 14.77 3.73
C ASP A 190 -9.81 13.29 3.88
N LEU A 191 -9.06 12.37 3.24
CA LEU A 191 -9.28 10.92 3.29
C LEU A 191 -7.93 10.22 3.27
N ILE A 192 -7.74 9.27 4.19
CA ILE A 192 -6.55 8.44 4.27
C ILE A 192 -6.97 6.98 4.23
N SER A 193 -6.41 6.20 3.31
CA SER A 193 -6.54 4.74 3.34
C SER A 193 -5.22 4.08 3.75
N VAL A 194 -5.31 3.09 4.64
CA VAL A 194 -4.22 2.18 4.96
C VAL A 194 -4.60 0.81 4.41
N GLY A 195 -3.82 0.32 3.45
CA GLY A 195 -4.14 -0.88 2.70
C GLY A 195 -4.96 -0.62 1.42
N PRO A 196 -5.25 -1.72 0.66
CA PRO A 196 -4.90 -3.11 0.95
C PRO A 196 -3.40 -3.39 0.75
N GLY A 197 -2.91 -4.44 1.41
CA GLY A 197 -1.51 -4.88 1.33
C GLY A 197 -1.19 -5.92 2.39
N SER A 198 -0.04 -6.57 2.28
CA SER A 198 0.43 -7.53 3.29
C SER A 198 0.47 -6.88 4.67
N LEU A 199 -0.14 -7.55 5.66
CA LEU A 199 -0.35 -6.97 7.00
C LEU A 199 0.95 -6.45 7.62
N TYR A 200 1.97 -7.30 7.67
CA TYR A 200 3.24 -6.96 8.30
C TYR A 200 4.18 -6.26 7.33
N THR A 201 4.45 -6.86 6.17
CA THR A 201 5.51 -6.38 5.26
C THR A 201 5.13 -5.14 4.44
N SER A 202 3.83 -4.82 4.30
CA SER A 202 3.39 -3.62 3.58
C SER A 202 2.71 -2.58 4.47
N LEU A 203 1.82 -2.98 5.40
CA LEU A 203 1.05 -2.02 6.18
C LEU A 203 1.78 -1.61 7.47
N ILE A 204 2.06 -2.57 8.35
CA ILE A 204 2.73 -2.29 9.64
C ILE A 204 4.10 -1.66 9.40
N THR A 205 4.82 -2.08 8.38
CA THR A 205 6.13 -1.50 8.01
C THR A 205 6.06 0.02 7.81
N ASN A 206 5.06 0.53 7.11
CA ASN A 206 4.88 1.98 6.95
C ASN A 206 4.59 2.67 8.30
N LEU A 207 3.82 2.00 9.15
CA LEU A 207 3.38 2.53 10.44
C LEU A 207 4.47 2.47 11.53
N LEU A 208 5.55 1.72 11.32
CA LEU A 208 6.71 1.70 12.21
C LEU A 208 7.66 2.90 11.98
N VAL A 209 7.51 3.65 10.88
CA VAL A 209 8.31 4.85 10.65
C VAL A 209 7.86 5.94 11.61
N LYS A 210 8.83 6.57 12.28
CA LYS A 210 8.61 7.56 13.34
C LYS A 210 7.68 8.67 12.90
N GLY A 211 6.71 9.01 13.73
CA GLY A 211 5.76 10.11 13.50
C GLY A 211 4.60 9.78 12.54
N ILE A 212 4.61 8.63 11.85
CA ILE A 212 3.50 8.21 10.98
C ILE A 212 2.23 7.88 11.79
N PRO A 213 2.30 7.02 12.86
CA PRO A 213 1.11 6.74 13.68
C PRO A 213 0.54 8.01 14.32
N GLU A 214 1.39 8.87 14.86
CA GLU A 214 0.99 10.13 15.50
C GLU A 214 0.34 11.10 14.49
N ALA A 215 0.89 11.16 13.27
CA ALA A 215 0.30 11.99 12.21
C ALA A 215 -1.07 11.46 11.77
N LEU A 216 -1.24 10.14 11.73
CA LEU A 216 -2.53 9.50 11.45
C LEU A 216 -3.54 9.75 12.57
N ALA A 217 -3.14 9.56 13.83
CA ALA A 217 -4.02 9.79 14.98
C ALA A 217 -4.48 11.26 15.06
N ALA A 218 -3.61 12.20 14.70
CA ALA A 218 -3.89 13.63 14.71
C ALA A 218 -4.56 14.15 13.42
N ALA A 219 -4.69 13.33 12.37
CA ALA A 219 -5.28 13.76 11.10
C ALA A 219 -6.77 14.09 11.26
N SER A 220 -7.19 15.22 10.68
CA SER A 220 -8.60 15.63 10.66
C SER A 220 -9.42 14.92 9.57
N GLY A 221 -8.75 14.29 8.62
CA GLY A 221 -9.39 13.51 7.55
C GLY A 221 -9.86 12.13 8.02
N VAL A 222 -10.74 11.53 7.25
CA VAL A 222 -11.25 10.18 7.50
C VAL A 222 -10.16 9.14 7.30
N ARG A 223 -9.98 8.25 8.26
CA ARG A 223 -8.96 7.19 8.25
C ARG A 223 -9.62 5.85 8.06
N VAL A 224 -9.28 5.18 6.96
CA VAL A 224 -9.94 3.94 6.54
C VAL A 224 -8.93 2.81 6.44
N PHE A 225 -9.17 1.73 7.18
CA PHE A 225 -8.49 0.46 6.95
C PHE A 225 -9.15 -0.29 5.79
N VAL A 226 -8.38 -0.73 4.80
CA VAL A 226 -8.87 -1.61 3.73
C VAL A 226 -8.32 -3.01 3.96
N CYS A 227 -9.19 -3.89 4.45
CA CYS A 227 -8.82 -5.26 4.80
C CYS A 227 -8.52 -6.09 3.55
N ASN A 228 -7.54 -6.98 3.63
CA ASN A 228 -7.24 -7.95 2.58
C ASN A 228 -8.44 -8.89 2.35
N LEU A 229 -8.48 -9.53 1.17
CA LEU A 229 -9.53 -10.49 0.80
C LEU A 229 -9.26 -11.88 1.36
N MET A 230 -7.99 -12.28 1.35
CA MET A 230 -7.52 -13.61 1.75
C MET A 230 -6.43 -13.48 2.81
N THR A 231 -6.38 -14.44 3.71
CA THR A 231 -5.20 -14.61 4.58
C THR A 231 -3.98 -14.89 3.73
N GLN A 232 -2.81 -14.49 4.20
CA GLN A 232 -1.55 -14.75 3.54
C GLN A 232 -0.74 -15.78 4.32
N ALA A 233 -0.23 -16.79 3.60
CA ALA A 233 0.70 -17.75 4.16
C ALA A 233 1.85 -17.00 4.86
N ASN A 234 2.21 -17.47 6.05
CA ASN A 234 3.33 -16.95 6.85
C ASN A 234 3.17 -15.53 7.44
N GLU A 235 2.07 -14.81 7.13
CA GLU A 235 1.81 -13.50 7.72
C GLU A 235 0.52 -13.47 8.54
N SER A 236 -0.62 -13.77 7.93
CA SER A 236 -1.93 -13.53 8.53
C SER A 236 -2.85 -14.76 8.53
N LEU A 237 -2.29 -15.98 8.44
CA LEU A 237 -3.11 -17.20 8.51
C LEU A 237 -3.97 -17.24 9.77
N GLY A 238 -5.26 -17.51 9.57
CA GLY A 238 -6.24 -17.63 10.64
C GLY A 238 -6.68 -16.32 11.28
N LEU A 239 -6.17 -15.17 10.84
CA LEU A 239 -6.61 -13.88 11.37
C LEU A 239 -7.93 -13.44 10.73
N THR A 240 -8.83 -12.91 11.54
CA THR A 240 -10.05 -12.20 11.12
C THR A 240 -9.74 -10.74 10.79
N ALA A 241 -10.71 -10.01 10.21
CA ALA A 241 -10.55 -8.60 9.89
C ALA A 241 -10.28 -7.74 11.14
N SER A 242 -10.99 -7.99 12.26
CA SER A 242 -10.73 -7.31 13.52
C SER A 242 -9.33 -7.59 14.06
N GLN A 243 -8.85 -8.84 13.92
CA GLN A 243 -7.52 -9.21 14.37
C GLN A 243 -6.41 -8.55 13.54
N HIS A 244 -6.63 -8.26 12.26
CA HIS A 244 -5.70 -7.43 11.48
C HIS A 244 -5.56 -6.03 12.10
N ILE A 245 -6.67 -5.42 12.50
CA ILE A 245 -6.67 -4.11 13.16
C ILE A 245 -5.98 -4.18 14.51
N GLU A 246 -6.26 -5.22 15.31
CA GLU A 246 -5.59 -5.45 16.59
C GLU A 246 -4.06 -5.53 16.42
N ARG A 247 -3.57 -6.27 15.42
CA ARG A 247 -2.12 -6.35 15.13
C ARG A 247 -1.53 -5.00 14.73
N ILE A 248 -2.25 -4.20 13.97
CA ILE A 248 -1.82 -2.84 13.66
C ILE A 248 -1.72 -2.01 14.94
N TYR A 249 -2.74 -2.02 15.81
CA TYR A 249 -2.74 -1.25 17.05
C TYR A 249 -1.70 -1.72 18.06
N GLU A 250 -1.37 -3.00 18.07
CA GLU A 250 -0.24 -3.53 18.86
C GLU A 250 1.11 -2.90 18.48
N HIS A 251 1.28 -2.50 17.22
CA HIS A 251 2.51 -1.87 16.72
C HIS A 251 2.46 -0.34 16.79
N THR A 252 1.34 0.28 16.46
CA THR A 252 1.20 1.74 16.47
C THR A 252 0.97 2.31 17.86
N LYS A 253 0.44 1.52 18.79
CA LYS A 253 0.01 1.93 20.15
C LYS A 253 -1.12 2.96 20.18
N GLU A 254 -1.68 3.30 19.03
CA GLU A 254 -2.70 4.33 18.84
C GLU A 254 -3.88 3.79 17.99
N PRO A 255 -5.12 4.15 18.32
CA PRO A 255 -6.28 3.89 17.48
C PRO A 255 -6.28 4.89 16.31
N ILE A 256 -5.98 4.39 15.11
CA ILE A 256 -5.77 5.24 13.92
C ILE A 256 -6.87 5.10 12.85
N PHE A 257 -7.94 4.35 13.09
CA PHE A 257 -9.00 4.13 12.11
C PHE A 257 -10.37 4.60 12.58
N ASP A 258 -11.12 5.22 11.66
CA ASP A 258 -12.53 5.59 11.83
C ASP A 258 -13.45 4.57 11.16
N TYR A 259 -12.98 3.98 10.05
CA TYR A 259 -13.72 3.01 9.24
C TYR A 259 -12.84 1.82 8.85
N ALA A 260 -13.51 0.70 8.57
CA ALA A 260 -12.91 -0.47 7.94
C ALA A 260 -13.75 -0.89 6.72
N VAL A 261 -13.10 -1.06 5.57
CA VAL A 261 -13.69 -1.66 4.37
C VAL A 261 -13.38 -3.15 4.39
N VAL A 262 -14.40 -3.99 4.46
CA VAL A 262 -14.28 -5.45 4.56
C VAL A 262 -15.08 -6.15 3.46
N ASN A 263 -14.50 -7.18 2.86
CA ASN A 263 -15.20 -7.95 1.84
C ASN A 263 -16.14 -8.99 2.47
N THR A 264 -17.39 -8.96 2.07
CA THR A 264 -18.40 -10.00 2.38
C THR A 264 -18.92 -10.69 1.11
N GLY A 265 -18.39 -10.31 -0.06
CA GLY A 265 -18.71 -10.95 -1.32
C GLY A 265 -18.17 -12.40 -1.36
N PRO A 266 -18.91 -13.33 -1.96
CA PRO A 266 -18.49 -14.73 -2.05
C PRO A 266 -17.29 -14.89 -2.97
N VAL A 267 -16.38 -15.79 -2.60
CA VAL A 267 -15.26 -16.26 -3.43
C VAL A 267 -15.70 -17.54 -4.14
N SER A 268 -15.40 -17.67 -5.43
CA SER A 268 -15.76 -18.87 -6.20
C SER A 268 -15.06 -20.13 -5.67
N ALA A 269 -15.69 -21.28 -5.86
CA ALA A 269 -15.14 -22.56 -5.44
C ALA A 269 -13.78 -22.84 -6.10
N GLU A 270 -13.60 -22.42 -7.36
CA GLU A 270 -12.32 -22.58 -8.07
C GLU A 270 -11.20 -21.79 -7.36
N MET A 271 -11.46 -20.54 -7.00
CA MET A 271 -10.48 -19.71 -6.27
C MET A 271 -10.21 -20.25 -4.87
N LEU A 272 -11.24 -20.69 -4.15
CA LEU A 272 -11.05 -21.31 -2.83
C LEU A 272 -10.12 -22.52 -2.90
N LEU A 273 -10.31 -23.40 -3.89
CA LEU A 273 -9.43 -24.57 -4.08
C LEU A 273 -8.00 -24.16 -4.41
N ARG A 274 -7.82 -23.12 -5.24
CA ARG A 274 -6.49 -22.61 -5.61
C ARG A 274 -5.73 -22.08 -4.41
N TYR A 275 -6.38 -21.24 -3.58
CA TYR A 275 -5.76 -20.66 -2.39
C TYR A 275 -5.60 -21.65 -1.24
N ALA A 276 -6.45 -22.68 -1.16
CA ALA A 276 -6.33 -23.73 -0.16
C ALA A 276 -5.00 -24.53 -0.28
N ALA A 277 -4.42 -24.62 -1.48
CA ALA A 277 -3.12 -25.24 -1.69
C ALA A 277 -1.99 -24.51 -0.93
N GLU A 278 -2.15 -23.21 -0.65
CA GLU A 278 -1.24 -22.38 0.14
C GLU A 278 -1.70 -22.22 1.60
N GLY A 279 -2.80 -22.87 1.98
CA GLY A 279 -3.42 -22.74 3.29
C GLY A 279 -4.15 -21.40 3.48
N ALA A 280 -4.28 -20.58 2.44
CA ALA A 280 -4.95 -19.29 2.51
C ALA A 280 -6.46 -19.45 2.40
N VAL A 281 -7.19 -18.68 3.22
CA VAL A 281 -8.66 -18.68 3.28
C VAL A 281 -9.18 -17.25 3.19
N PRO A 282 -10.46 -17.04 2.78
CA PRO A 282 -11.10 -15.72 2.89
C PRO A 282 -11.01 -15.21 4.33
N ILE A 283 -10.69 -13.93 4.48
CA ILE A 283 -10.64 -13.31 5.81
C ILE A 283 -12.07 -13.15 6.33
N PRO A 284 -12.41 -13.73 7.50
CA PRO A 284 -13.71 -13.49 8.13
C PRO A 284 -13.87 -12.00 8.45
N ALA A 285 -14.96 -11.39 7.98
CA ALA A 285 -15.20 -9.97 8.11
C ALA A 285 -15.49 -9.51 9.56
N ASP A 286 -15.99 -10.40 10.40
CA ASP A 286 -16.32 -10.21 11.84
C ASP A 286 -16.72 -8.76 12.22
N VAL A 287 -17.68 -8.22 11.47
CA VAL A 287 -18.13 -6.80 11.49
C VAL A 287 -18.48 -6.34 12.91
N GLU A 288 -19.25 -7.14 13.66
CA GLU A 288 -19.68 -6.81 15.02
C GLU A 288 -18.49 -6.57 15.95
N ARG A 289 -17.41 -7.33 15.77
CA ARG A 289 -16.20 -7.17 16.57
C ARG A 289 -15.44 -5.89 16.21
N ILE A 290 -15.38 -5.55 14.93
CA ILE A 290 -14.77 -4.28 14.48
C ILE A 290 -15.57 -3.09 15.03
N GLU A 291 -16.90 -3.16 14.95
CA GLU A 291 -17.77 -2.09 15.48
C GLU A 291 -17.67 -1.96 17.01
N ALA A 292 -17.48 -3.06 17.72
CA ALA A 292 -17.20 -3.04 19.17
C ALA A 292 -15.85 -2.35 19.51
N MET A 293 -14.92 -2.27 18.56
CA MET A 293 -13.68 -1.48 18.69
C MET A 293 -13.89 0.03 18.44
N GLY A 294 -15.11 0.48 18.13
CA GLY A 294 -15.43 1.87 17.79
C GLY A 294 -15.20 2.24 16.33
N ILE A 295 -14.95 1.26 15.45
CA ILE A 295 -14.65 1.46 14.03
C ILE A 295 -15.89 1.10 13.22
N ARG A 296 -16.38 2.01 12.37
CA ARG A 296 -17.54 1.74 11.52
C ARG A 296 -17.15 0.85 10.33
N CYS A 297 -18.00 -0.14 10.01
CA CYS A 297 -17.72 -1.06 8.92
C CYS A 297 -18.46 -0.68 7.62
N VAL A 298 -17.74 -0.75 6.51
CA VAL A 298 -18.31 -0.78 5.16
C VAL A 298 -18.11 -2.19 4.62
N ALA A 299 -19.14 -3.01 4.78
CA ALA A 299 -19.18 -4.38 4.31
C ALA A 299 -19.80 -4.47 2.92
N GLY A 300 -19.17 -5.19 2.00
CA GLY A 300 -19.68 -5.31 0.63
C GLY A 300 -18.86 -6.29 -0.22
N ASN A 301 -19.22 -6.40 -1.49
CA ASN A 301 -18.47 -7.20 -2.46
C ASN A 301 -17.38 -6.33 -3.08
N PHE A 302 -16.17 -6.45 -2.58
CA PHE A 302 -14.98 -5.69 -3.03
C PHE A 302 -13.99 -6.53 -3.83
N LEU A 303 -14.31 -7.79 -4.13
CA LEU A 303 -13.43 -8.69 -4.85
C LEU A 303 -13.64 -8.64 -6.37
N SER A 304 -12.58 -8.91 -7.11
CA SER A 304 -12.57 -9.22 -8.53
C SER A 304 -11.79 -10.51 -8.73
N GLU A 305 -12.38 -11.45 -9.47
CA GLU A 305 -11.77 -12.73 -9.79
C GLU A 305 -11.14 -12.68 -11.19
N GLY A 306 -9.91 -13.12 -11.26
CA GLY A 306 -9.12 -13.31 -12.47
C GLY A 306 -8.21 -14.50 -12.28
N ASN A 307 -6.96 -14.43 -12.75
CA ASN A 307 -5.96 -15.47 -12.45
C ASN A 307 -5.64 -15.55 -10.95
N VAL A 308 -5.82 -14.46 -10.23
CA VAL A 308 -5.72 -14.34 -8.76
C VAL A 308 -6.84 -13.43 -8.26
N LEU A 309 -7.19 -13.58 -6.98
CA LEU A 309 -8.13 -12.66 -6.33
C LEU A 309 -7.47 -11.30 -6.12
N ARG A 310 -8.18 -10.24 -6.49
CA ARG A 310 -7.80 -8.85 -6.30
C ARG A 310 -8.97 -8.07 -5.76
N HIS A 311 -8.70 -6.96 -5.12
CA HIS A 311 -9.75 -5.97 -4.90
C HIS A 311 -10.24 -5.44 -6.25
N ALA A 312 -11.55 -5.21 -6.36
CA ALA A 312 -12.15 -4.51 -7.49
C ALA A 312 -11.84 -3.01 -7.34
N PRO A 313 -10.93 -2.43 -8.17
CA PRO A 313 -10.40 -1.09 -7.93
C PRO A 313 -11.50 -0.03 -7.82
N GLU A 314 -12.48 -0.09 -8.72
CA GLU A 314 -13.58 0.88 -8.78
C GLU A 314 -14.50 0.80 -7.56
N ARG A 315 -14.79 -0.42 -7.08
CA ARG A 315 -15.69 -0.61 -5.93
C ARG A 315 -15.04 -0.13 -4.64
N VAL A 316 -13.75 -0.41 -4.45
CA VAL A 316 -13.03 0.08 -3.26
C VAL A 316 -12.85 1.60 -3.35
N ALA A 317 -12.45 2.13 -4.51
CA ALA A 317 -12.31 3.58 -4.70
C ALA A 317 -13.65 4.30 -4.46
N GLY A 318 -14.77 3.77 -5.00
CA GLY A 318 -16.11 4.32 -4.79
C GLY A 318 -16.48 4.38 -3.31
N ALA A 319 -16.28 3.28 -2.56
CA ALA A 319 -16.56 3.24 -1.11
C ALA A 319 -15.71 4.26 -0.34
N LEU A 320 -14.42 4.36 -0.63
CA LEU A 320 -13.55 5.34 0.00
C LEU A 320 -13.98 6.78 -0.27
N LEU A 321 -14.33 7.10 -1.52
CA LEU A 321 -14.76 8.45 -1.92
C LEU A 321 -16.08 8.84 -1.28
N GLU A 322 -17.00 7.89 -1.11
CA GLU A 322 -18.25 8.10 -0.38
C GLU A 322 -17.98 8.46 1.08
N LEU A 323 -17.09 7.72 1.76
CA LEU A 323 -16.68 8.03 3.12
C LEU A 323 -16.04 9.43 3.24
N GLY A 324 -15.18 9.79 2.30
CA GLY A 324 -14.56 11.11 2.25
C GLY A 324 -15.55 12.25 1.99
N ARG A 325 -16.68 11.99 1.31
CA ARG A 325 -17.76 12.97 1.11
C ARG A 325 -18.62 13.16 2.36
N LEU A 326 -18.98 12.07 3.03
CA LEU A 326 -19.83 12.07 4.23
C LEU A 326 -19.19 12.81 5.41
N SER A 327 -17.88 12.85 5.47
CA SER A 327 -17.13 13.44 6.56
C SER A 327 -16.82 14.94 6.37
N ARG A 328 -17.10 15.49 5.20
CA ARG A 328 -17.01 16.94 4.99
C ARG A 328 -18.22 17.61 5.64
N PRO A 329 -18.02 18.63 6.53
CA PRO A 329 -19.13 19.45 6.93
C PRO A 329 -19.78 20.00 5.66
N VAL A 330 -21.10 19.81 5.52
CA VAL A 330 -21.89 20.44 4.46
C VAL A 330 -21.58 21.94 4.55
N ALA A 331 -20.94 22.50 3.53
CA ALA A 331 -20.72 23.92 3.47
C ALA A 331 -22.09 24.57 3.61
N ALA A 332 -22.34 25.23 4.75
CA ALA A 332 -23.56 25.99 4.96
C ALA A 332 -23.66 26.97 3.78
N GLY A 333 -24.65 26.75 2.93
CA GLY A 333 -24.89 27.56 1.75
C GLY A 333 -24.92 29.02 2.14
N ARG A 334 -24.10 29.81 1.46
CA ARG A 334 -24.19 31.26 1.45
C ARG A 334 -25.20 31.66 0.39
#